data_233b0ec8fc890367a2f27762f19e4a8d
#
_entry.id   233b0ec8fc890367a2f27762f19e4a8d
#
_cell.length_a   1.000
_cell.length_b   1.000
_cell.length_c   1.000
_cell.angle_alpha   90.00
_cell.angle_beta   90.00
_cell.angle_gamma   90.00
#
_symmetry.space_group_name_H-M   'P 1'
#
loop_
_entity.id
_entity.type
_entity.pdbx_description
1 polymer ?
#
loop_
_entity_poly.entity_id
_entity_poly.type
_entity_poly.pdbx_seq_one_letter_code
_entity_poly.pdbx_strand_id
1 'polypeptide(L)'
;DDLIEQALDALQDDGLLSDQRFAESFAGSRLRRGQGPQRILAALRQRGVGDALAADAVAELGADWFAEARAVRARRFGQAAPADFKERARQARFLQYRGFSAEQAMAATGESD
;
A
#
# COMPACT_ATOMS: atom_id res chain seq x y z
N ASP A 1 -18.65 -18.53 33.58
CA ASP A 1 -17.85 -17.95 34.65
C ASP A 1 -17.27 -16.63 34.20
N ASP A 2 -17.55 -15.56 34.91
CA ASP A 2 -17.19 -14.22 34.55
C ASP A 2 -15.68 -14.04 34.43
N LEU A 3 -14.89 -14.71 35.26
CA LEU A 3 -13.44 -14.60 35.20
C LEU A 3 -12.87 -15.21 33.91
N ILE A 4 -13.44 -16.31 33.48
CA ILE A 4 -13.02 -16.95 32.22
C ILE A 4 -13.41 -16.07 31.05
N GLU A 5 -14.61 -15.54 31.04
CA GLU A 5 -15.07 -14.64 29.98
C GLU A 5 -14.21 -13.39 29.90
N GLN A 6 -13.87 -12.78 31.04
CA GLN A 6 -13.01 -11.61 31.06
C GLN A 6 -11.61 -11.93 30.53
N ALA A 7 -11.06 -13.09 30.86
CA ALA A 7 -9.75 -13.50 30.36
C ALA A 7 -9.77 -13.73 28.85
N LEU A 8 -10.84 -14.33 28.34
CA LEU A 8 -10.99 -14.54 26.90
C LEU A 8 -11.14 -13.22 26.14
N ASP A 9 -11.92 -12.30 26.69
CA ASP A 9 -12.08 -10.98 26.11
C ASP A 9 -10.76 -10.23 26.06
N ALA A 10 -9.97 -10.29 27.13
CA ALA A 10 -8.67 -9.64 27.18
C ALA A 10 -7.72 -10.24 26.14
N LEU A 11 -7.72 -11.54 25.98
CA LEU A 11 -6.89 -12.22 24.98
C LEU A 11 -7.29 -11.82 23.57
N GLN A 12 -8.59 -11.72 23.30
CA GLN A 12 -9.06 -11.28 22.00
C GLN A 12 -8.66 -9.84 21.71
N ASP A 13 -8.79 -8.96 22.71
CA ASP A 13 -8.40 -7.57 22.55
C ASP A 13 -6.90 -7.46 22.29
N ASP A 14 -6.09 -8.22 23.01
CA ASP A 14 -4.64 -8.22 22.81
C ASP A 14 -4.30 -8.75 21.41
N GLY A 15 -5.00 -9.79 20.94
CA GLY A 15 -4.80 -10.34 19.62
C GLY A 15 -5.15 -9.32 18.54
N LEU A 16 -6.27 -8.61 18.71
CA LEU A 16 -6.69 -7.59 17.77
C LEU A 16 -5.67 -6.43 17.70
N LEU A 17 -5.19 -5.96 18.84
CA LEU A 17 -4.19 -4.91 18.89
C LEU A 17 -2.88 -5.36 18.26
N SER A 18 -2.50 -6.62 18.48
CA SER A 18 -1.30 -7.18 17.87
C SER A 18 -1.41 -7.23 16.35
N ASP A 19 -2.57 -7.64 15.83
CA ASP A 19 -2.83 -7.66 14.39
C ASP A 19 -2.80 -6.25 13.80
N GLN A 20 -3.35 -5.28 14.51
CA GLN A 20 -3.35 -3.90 14.07
C GLN A 20 -1.91 -3.36 14.00
N ARG A 21 -1.10 -3.61 15.03
CA ARG A 21 0.31 -3.18 15.04
C ARG A 21 1.09 -3.85 13.92
N PHE A 22 0.85 -5.14 13.71
CA PHE A 22 1.50 -5.84 12.62
C PHE A 22 1.14 -5.23 11.28
N ALA A 23 -0.16 -4.99 11.04
CA ALA A 23 -0.63 -4.45 9.77
C ALA A 23 -0.04 -3.06 9.51
N GLU A 24 0.00 -2.19 10.53
CA GLU A 24 0.54 -0.85 10.38
C GLU A 24 2.05 -0.88 10.12
N SER A 25 2.79 -1.68 10.84
CA SER A 25 4.23 -1.81 10.66
C SER A 25 4.56 -2.39 9.28
N PHE A 26 3.82 -3.41 8.88
CA PHE A 26 3.99 -4.05 7.59
C PHE A 26 3.70 -3.06 6.45
N ALA A 27 2.57 -2.35 6.55
CA ALA A 27 2.18 -1.38 5.53
C ALA A 27 3.24 -0.28 5.38
N GLY A 28 3.73 0.24 6.49
CA GLY A 28 4.77 1.26 6.48
C GLY A 28 6.07 0.78 5.83
N SER A 29 6.46 -0.45 6.12
CA SER A 29 7.64 -1.05 5.52
C SER A 29 7.51 -1.16 3.99
N ARG A 30 6.34 -1.59 3.54
CA ARG A 30 6.12 -1.75 2.09
C ARG A 30 6.04 -0.41 1.38
N LEU A 31 5.45 0.60 2.01
CA LEU A 31 5.46 1.95 1.47
C LEU A 31 6.91 2.43 1.26
N ARG A 32 7.75 2.23 2.24
CA ARG A 32 9.16 2.65 2.15
C ARG A 32 9.90 1.90 1.04
N ARG A 33 9.44 0.72 0.67
CA ARG A 33 10.00 -0.05 -0.45
C ARG A 33 9.42 0.36 -1.80
N GLY A 34 8.55 1.35 -1.82
CA GLY A 34 7.99 1.84 -3.07
C GLY A 34 6.81 1.04 -3.59
N GLN A 35 6.10 0.33 -2.72
CA GLN A 35 4.89 -0.38 -3.12
C GLN A 35 3.67 0.52 -3.03
N GLY A 36 2.74 0.34 -3.95
CA GLY A 36 1.48 1.06 -3.95
C GLY A 36 0.42 0.40 -3.09
N PRO A 37 -0.73 1.07 -2.91
CA PRO A 37 -1.73 0.62 -1.95
C PRO A 37 -2.35 -0.74 -2.28
N GLN A 38 -2.54 -1.05 -3.55
CA GLN A 38 -3.19 -2.30 -3.93
C GLN A 38 -2.30 -3.50 -3.60
N ARG A 39 -1.00 -3.37 -3.81
CA ARG A 39 -0.07 -4.44 -3.49
C ARG A 39 0.07 -4.64 -1.99
N ILE A 40 0.06 -3.54 -1.23
CA ILE A 40 0.13 -3.61 0.23
C ILE A 40 -1.11 -4.31 0.77
N LEU A 41 -2.30 -3.95 0.27
CA LEU A 41 -3.54 -4.61 0.67
C LEU A 41 -3.51 -6.11 0.37
N ALA A 42 -3.08 -6.48 -0.82
CA ALA A 42 -3.03 -7.88 -1.21
C ALA A 42 -2.04 -8.65 -0.33
N ALA A 43 -0.90 -8.07 -0.01
CA ALA A 43 0.09 -8.72 0.84
C ALA A 43 -0.42 -8.92 2.27
N LEU A 44 -1.16 -7.93 2.80
CA LEU A 44 -1.76 -8.07 4.12
C LEU A 44 -2.80 -9.18 4.15
N ARG A 45 -3.64 -9.27 3.12
CA ARG A 45 -4.62 -10.34 3.01
C ARG A 45 -3.97 -11.71 2.97
N GLN A 46 -2.87 -11.82 2.25
CA GLN A 46 -2.14 -13.09 2.17
C GLN A 46 -1.59 -13.51 3.52
N ARG A 47 -1.36 -12.57 4.40
CA ARG A 47 -0.88 -12.86 5.76
C ARG A 47 -2.02 -13.03 6.76
N GLY A 48 -3.25 -13.09 6.27
CA GLY A 48 -4.40 -13.36 7.12
C GLY A 48 -4.99 -12.14 7.82
N VAL A 49 -4.56 -10.93 7.42
CA VAL A 49 -5.16 -9.71 7.96
C VAL A 49 -6.50 -9.47 7.29
N GLY A 50 -7.55 -9.28 8.09
CA GLY A 50 -8.89 -9.08 7.55
C GLY A 50 -8.99 -7.79 6.73
N ASP A 51 -9.95 -7.72 5.84
CA ASP A 51 -10.09 -6.62 4.88
C ASP A 51 -10.21 -5.26 5.55
N ALA A 52 -11.03 -5.15 6.60
CA ALA A 52 -11.22 -3.88 7.28
C ALA A 52 -9.93 -3.40 7.94
N LEU A 53 -9.24 -4.30 8.62
CA LEU A 53 -8.00 -3.96 9.30
C LEU A 53 -6.90 -3.61 8.30
N ALA A 54 -6.85 -4.34 7.19
CA ALA A 54 -5.88 -4.03 6.13
C ALA A 54 -6.14 -2.65 5.53
N ALA A 55 -7.39 -2.34 5.23
CA ALA A 55 -7.75 -1.03 4.69
C ALA A 55 -7.41 0.09 5.66
N ASP A 56 -7.70 -0.11 6.95
CA ASP A 56 -7.37 0.88 7.97
C ASP A 56 -5.86 1.11 8.07
N ALA A 57 -5.07 0.04 7.99
CA ALA A 57 -3.62 0.15 8.08
C ALA A 57 -3.05 0.97 6.91
N VAL A 58 -3.58 0.76 5.72
CA VAL A 58 -3.14 1.52 4.55
C VAL A 58 -3.58 2.98 4.67
N ALA A 59 -4.81 3.24 5.13
CA ALA A 59 -5.30 4.60 5.33
C ALA A 59 -4.49 5.35 6.39
N GLU A 60 -4.08 4.67 7.45
CA GLU A 60 -3.29 5.29 8.51
C GLU A 60 -1.91 5.74 8.05
N LEU A 61 -1.42 5.24 6.93
CA LEU A 61 -0.16 5.73 6.38
C LEU A 61 -0.22 7.20 5.99
N GLY A 62 -1.40 7.70 5.67
CA GLY A 62 -1.56 9.09 5.26
C GLY A 62 -0.79 9.44 4.00
N ALA A 63 -0.52 8.47 3.14
CA ALA A 63 0.33 8.67 1.98
C ALA A 63 -0.43 9.36 0.85
N ASP A 64 0.28 10.24 0.15
CA ASP A 64 -0.19 10.76 -1.13
C ASP A 64 0.26 9.77 -2.20
N TRP A 65 -0.64 8.89 -2.63
CA TRP A 65 -0.28 7.81 -3.53
C TRP A 65 0.12 8.31 -4.92
N PHE A 66 -0.41 9.44 -5.36
CA PHE A 66 0.02 10.05 -6.61
C PHE A 66 1.48 10.51 -6.51
N ALA A 67 1.83 11.14 -5.39
CA ALA A 67 3.22 11.56 -5.16
C ALA A 67 4.15 10.37 -5.01
N GLU A 68 3.70 9.32 -4.33
CA GLU A 68 4.51 8.12 -4.18
C GLU A 68 4.77 7.45 -5.52
N ALA A 69 3.75 7.39 -6.38
CA ALA A 69 3.93 6.82 -7.72
C ALA A 69 4.94 7.63 -8.53
N ARG A 70 4.87 8.95 -8.46
CA ARG A 70 5.84 9.81 -9.15
C ARG A 70 7.27 9.57 -8.64
N ALA A 71 7.42 9.43 -7.33
CA ALA A 71 8.73 9.18 -6.74
C ALA A 71 9.31 7.83 -7.18
N VAL A 72 8.48 6.80 -7.18
CA VAL A 72 8.90 5.47 -7.62
C VAL A 72 9.30 5.49 -9.09
N ARG A 73 8.50 6.16 -9.92
CA ARG A 73 8.80 6.30 -11.33
C ARG A 73 10.15 7.00 -11.54
N ALA A 74 10.36 8.11 -10.84
CA ALA A 74 11.59 8.88 -11.01
C ALA A 74 12.82 8.08 -10.58
N ARG A 75 12.70 7.30 -9.50
CA ARG A 75 13.82 6.46 -9.06
C ARG A 75 14.16 5.37 -10.06
N ARG A 76 13.14 4.83 -10.73
CA ARG A 76 13.35 3.71 -11.66
C ARG A 76 13.75 4.17 -13.06
N PHE A 77 13.17 5.26 -13.54
CA PHE A 77 13.31 5.68 -14.94
C PHE A 77 13.97 7.04 -15.10
N GLY A 78 14.27 7.75 -14.01
CA GLY A 78 14.89 9.07 -14.07
C GLY A 78 13.85 10.19 -14.15
N GLN A 79 14.33 11.41 -14.15
CA GLN A 79 13.46 12.58 -14.08
C GLN A 79 12.79 12.93 -15.39
N ALA A 80 13.35 12.52 -16.52
CA ALA A 80 12.79 12.88 -17.81
C ALA A 80 11.45 12.19 -18.04
N ALA A 81 10.53 12.90 -18.69
CA ALA A 81 9.24 12.33 -19.05
C ALA A 81 9.44 11.19 -20.04
N PRO A 82 8.48 10.24 -20.11
CA PRO A 82 8.55 9.18 -21.12
C PRO A 82 8.60 9.77 -22.53
N ALA A 83 9.40 9.16 -23.39
CA ALA A 83 9.67 9.71 -24.71
C ALA A 83 8.45 9.66 -25.63
N ASP A 84 7.63 8.63 -25.51
CA ASP A 84 6.49 8.45 -26.39
C ASP A 84 5.40 7.63 -25.67
N PHE A 85 4.30 7.38 -26.37
CA PHE A 85 3.17 6.65 -25.80
C PHE A 85 3.55 5.23 -25.39
N LYS A 86 4.36 4.56 -26.19
CA LYS A 86 4.76 3.19 -25.91
C LYS A 86 5.58 3.12 -24.61
N GLU A 87 6.51 4.04 -24.45
CA GLU A 87 7.34 4.10 -23.26
C GLU A 87 6.50 4.48 -22.05
N ARG A 88 5.56 5.41 -22.23
CA ARG A 88 4.66 5.79 -21.15
C ARG A 88 3.82 4.61 -20.66
N ALA A 89 3.29 3.82 -21.62
CA ALA A 89 2.52 2.65 -21.27
C ALA A 89 3.37 1.62 -20.52
N ARG A 90 4.61 1.45 -20.93
CA ARG A 90 5.53 0.53 -20.27
C ARG A 90 5.79 0.94 -18.84
N GLN A 91 6.03 2.22 -18.60
CA GLN A 91 6.27 2.74 -17.25
C GLN A 91 5.02 2.64 -16.38
N ALA A 92 3.85 2.91 -16.95
CA ALA A 92 2.59 2.77 -16.21
C ALA A 92 2.36 1.33 -15.78
N ARG A 93 2.64 0.36 -16.65
CA ARG A 93 2.50 -1.05 -16.29
C ARG A 93 3.43 -1.43 -15.15
N PHE A 94 4.66 -0.90 -15.16
CA PHE A 94 5.58 -1.12 -14.05
C PHE A 94 4.99 -0.61 -12.74
N LEU A 95 4.43 0.60 -12.74
CA LEU A 95 3.85 1.17 -11.54
C LEU A 95 2.63 0.37 -11.06
N GLN A 96 1.81 -0.11 -11.99
CA GLN A 96 0.69 -0.97 -11.63
C GLN A 96 1.18 -2.29 -11.03
N TYR A 97 2.25 -2.83 -11.55
CA TYR A 97 2.88 -4.02 -10.97
C TYR A 97 3.36 -3.74 -9.54
N ARG A 98 3.86 -2.53 -9.29
CA ARG A 98 4.28 -2.14 -7.94
C ARG A 98 3.09 -1.92 -7.00
N GLY A 99 1.87 -1.90 -7.51
CA GLY A 99 0.68 -1.81 -6.69
C GLY A 99 -0.06 -0.49 -6.76
N PHE A 100 0.33 0.41 -7.66
CA PHE A 100 -0.40 1.66 -7.85
C PHE A 100 -1.61 1.43 -8.75
N SER A 101 -2.66 2.23 -8.56
CA SER A 101 -3.85 2.12 -9.42
C SER A 101 -3.53 2.60 -10.83
N ALA A 102 -4.39 2.26 -11.79
CA ALA A 102 -4.23 2.77 -13.15
C ALA A 102 -4.21 4.28 -13.18
N GLU A 103 -5.09 4.94 -12.41
CA GLU A 103 -5.13 6.39 -12.34
C GLU A 103 -3.84 6.97 -11.78
N GLN A 104 -3.33 6.39 -10.70
CA GLN A 104 -2.07 6.83 -10.10
C GLN A 104 -0.90 6.64 -11.05
N ALA A 105 -0.86 5.49 -11.73
CA ALA A 105 0.21 5.18 -12.66
C ALA A 105 0.19 6.10 -13.87
N MET A 106 -0.99 6.38 -14.41
CA MET A 106 -1.11 7.25 -15.57
C MET A 106 -0.75 8.69 -15.24
N ALA A 107 -1.19 9.17 -14.08
CA ALA A 107 -0.84 10.51 -13.64
C ALA A 107 0.68 10.66 -13.47
N ALA A 108 1.34 9.60 -12.97
CA ALA A 108 2.78 9.64 -12.74
C ALA A 108 3.59 9.60 -14.03
N THR A 109 3.00 9.12 -15.13
CA THR A 109 3.75 8.90 -16.36
C THR A 109 3.53 9.98 -17.41
N GLY A 110 3.10 11.19 -16.99
CA GLY A 110 3.22 12.29 -17.88
C GLY A 110 1.99 12.95 -18.34
N GLU A 111 0.93 12.73 -17.69
CA GLU A 111 -0.22 13.47 -17.95
C GLU A 111 -0.22 14.69 -17.13
N SER A 112 0.68 15.52 -17.36
CA SER A 112 0.72 16.67 -16.54
C SER A 112 0.20 17.81 -17.23
N ASP A 113 -0.45 18.40 -17.10
CA ASP A 113 -0.93 19.62 -17.58
C ASP A 113 -2.23 19.58 -17.99
#